data_b1436297c9d2d5d0cdc147a1f2a4c9d6
#
_entry.id   b1436297c9d2d5d0cdc147a1f2a4c9d6
#
_cell.length_a   1.000
_cell.length_b   1.000
_cell.length_c   1.000
_cell.angle_alpha   90.00
_cell.angle_beta   90.00
_cell.angle_gamma   90.00
#
_symmetry.space_group_name_H-M   'P 1'
#
loop_
_entity.id
_entity.type
_entity.pdbx_description
1 polymer ?
#
loop_
_entity_poly.entity_id
_entity_poly.type
_entity_poly.pdbx_seq_one_letter_code
_entity_poly.pdbx_strand_id
1 'polypeptide(L)'
;MEGTEPTTSESTGREGNQEANQTVLLTSKPLHRFVQKEPKSLGVVILIFGCAELLMGFQLAGETAYTSNHIYIPFWQGTLFIICGNLSIYTAVHPSKKMVTVCLAMYVVSLLGILVSAVNRLLCFPFITDIAFSMEGDIWSNYRSEQLLCVEIILFTSSLCVSVTLIFLSIIARLALKSTQNQVIIQYVSTTPPPPPQE
;
A
#
# COMPACT_ATOMS: atom_id res chain seq x y z
N MET A 1 26.70 -69.32 17.26
CA MET A 1 26.11 -68.68 18.44
C MET A 1 26.05 -67.21 18.11
N GLU A 2 24.87 -66.84 17.78
CA GLU A 2 24.48 -65.50 17.32
C GLU A 2 24.46 -64.52 18.49
N GLY A 3 24.97 -63.32 18.25
CA GLY A 3 24.83 -62.16 19.11
C GLY A 3 24.13 -61.07 18.35
N THR A 4 22.88 -60.89 18.66
CA THR A 4 21.99 -59.85 18.08
C THR A 4 22.30 -58.51 18.73
N GLU A 5 22.70 -57.50 17.95
CA GLU A 5 22.71 -56.07 18.36
C GLU A 5 21.36 -55.45 18.10
N PRO A 6 20.81 -54.62 19.01
CA PRO A 6 19.67 -53.81 18.72
C PRO A 6 20.07 -52.42 18.28
N THR A 7 19.73 -52.07 17.05
CA THR A 7 19.77 -50.76 16.45
C THR A 7 18.73 -49.85 17.10
N THR A 8 19.14 -48.90 17.92
CA THR A 8 18.28 -47.83 18.43
C THR A 8 19.00 -46.51 18.45
N SER A 9 18.92 -45.72 17.35
CA SER A 9 19.19 -44.28 17.40
C SER A 9 18.92 -43.58 16.05
N GLU A 10 17.68 -43.60 15.56
CA GLU A 10 17.34 -42.83 14.36
C GLU A 10 15.97 -42.09 14.41
N SER A 11 15.32 -41.98 15.58
CA SER A 11 14.01 -41.35 15.65
C SER A 11 14.02 -39.87 16.12
N THR A 12 15.08 -39.43 16.77
CA THR A 12 15.11 -38.08 17.42
C THR A 12 15.40 -36.93 16.41
N GLY A 13 16.05 -37.22 15.29
CA GLY A 13 16.36 -36.19 14.27
C GLY A 13 15.20 -35.83 13.33
N ARG A 14 14.21 -36.71 13.24
CA ARG A 14 13.10 -36.55 12.29
C ARG A 14 11.94 -35.73 12.88
N GLU A 15 11.70 -35.80 14.18
CA GLU A 15 10.69 -34.99 14.88
C GLU A 15 11.08 -33.51 14.95
N GLY A 16 12.33 -33.19 15.25
CA GLY A 16 12.80 -31.79 15.28
C GLY A 16 12.71 -31.07 13.94
N ASN A 17 12.93 -31.76 12.82
CA ASN A 17 12.78 -31.19 11.48
C ASN A 17 11.31 -31.04 11.05
N GLN A 18 10.40 -31.91 11.53
CA GLN A 18 8.98 -31.77 11.25
C GLN A 18 8.38 -30.61 12.04
N GLU A 19 8.73 -30.43 13.31
CA GLU A 19 8.28 -29.27 14.11
C GLU A 19 8.82 -27.95 13.57
N ALA A 20 10.08 -27.88 13.17
CA ALA A 20 10.64 -26.67 12.54
C ALA A 20 9.94 -26.32 11.22
N ASN A 21 9.68 -27.30 10.35
CA ASN A 21 8.94 -27.10 9.11
C ASN A 21 7.47 -26.72 9.34
N GLN A 22 6.81 -27.31 10.35
CA GLN A 22 5.45 -27.00 10.70
C GLN A 22 5.34 -25.57 11.28
N THR A 23 6.31 -25.14 12.06
CA THR A 23 6.42 -23.79 12.62
C THR A 23 6.61 -22.73 11.52
N VAL A 24 7.46 -23.01 10.51
CA VAL A 24 7.67 -22.15 9.36
C VAL A 24 6.41 -22.04 8.51
N LEU A 25 5.70 -23.14 8.28
CA LEU A 25 4.44 -23.17 7.52
C LEU A 25 3.31 -22.43 8.24
N LEU A 26 3.20 -22.52 9.58
CA LEU A 26 2.21 -21.80 10.36
C LEU A 26 2.50 -20.29 10.41
N THR A 27 3.77 -19.90 10.43
CA THR A 27 4.17 -18.49 10.44
C THR A 27 3.96 -17.81 9.07
N SER A 28 4.01 -18.58 7.97
CA SER A 28 3.81 -18.04 6.62
C SER A 28 2.33 -17.93 6.21
N LYS A 29 1.43 -18.68 6.85
CA LYS A 29 0.00 -18.75 6.49
C LYS A 29 -0.74 -17.42 6.43
N PRO A 30 -0.59 -16.46 7.37
CA PRO A 30 -1.24 -15.15 7.26
C PRO A 30 -0.61 -14.23 6.21
N LEU A 31 0.71 -14.34 5.99
CA LEU A 31 1.38 -13.63 4.90
C LEU A 31 0.96 -14.17 3.52
N HIS A 32 0.74 -15.47 3.41
CA HIS A 32 0.22 -16.09 2.19
C HIS A 32 -1.20 -15.57 1.86
N ARG A 33 -2.03 -15.30 2.86
CA ARG A 33 -3.35 -14.69 2.69
C ARG A 33 -3.27 -13.23 2.20
N PHE A 34 -2.22 -12.49 2.55
CA PHE A 34 -1.95 -11.16 2.00
C PHE A 34 -1.59 -11.25 0.51
N VAL A 35 -0.71 -12.17 0.14
CA VAL A 35 -0.29 -12.41 -1.25
C VAL A 35 -1.46 -12.92 -2.11
N GLN A 36 -2.34 -13.74 -1.57
CA GLN A 36 -3.48 -14.32 -2.28
C GLN A 36 -4.56 -13.29 -2.66
N LYS A 37 -4.61 -12.13 -1.99
CA LYS A 37 -5.56 -11.03 -2.31
C LYS A 37 -5.04 -10.04 -3.36
N GLU A 38 -4.06 -10.46 -4.16
CA GLU A 38 -3.50 -9.74 -5.31
C GLU A 38 -3.04 -8.29 -5.03
N PRO A 39 -2.21 -8.01 -4.00
CA PRO A 39 -1.65 -6.68 -3.79
C PRO A 39 -0.77 -6.24 -4.96
N LYS A 40 -0.29 -7.18 -5.77
CA LYS A 40 0.53 -6.92 -6.95
C LYS A 40 -0.27 -6.17 -8.03
N SER A 41 -1.48 -6.64 -8.37
CA SER A 41 -2.33 -6.00 -9.38
C SER A 41 -2.76 -4.60 -8.95
N LEU A 42 -3.14 -4.45 -7.66
CA LEU A 42 -3.48 -3.14 -7.10
C LEU A 42 -2.26 -2.20 -7.04
N GLY A 43 -1.07 -2.73 -6.77
CA GLY A 43 0.18 -1.96 -6.82
C GLY A 43 0.48 -1.41 -8.22
N VAL A 44 0.26 -2.21 -9.27
CA VAL A 44 0.40 -1.77 -10.66
C VAL A 44 -0.59 -0.66 -11.00
N VAL A 45 -1.84 -0.77 -10.56
CA VAL A 45 -2.85 0.27 -10.76
C VAL A 45 -2.43 1.59 -10.12
N ILE A 46 -1.97 1.58 -8.86
CA ILE A 46 -1.46 2.77 -8.18
C ILE A 46 -0.27 3.38 -8.93
N LEU A 47 0.63 2.56 -9.43
CA LEU A 47 1.80 3.00 -10.18
C LEU A 47 1.39 3.71 -11.48
N ILE A 48 0.41 3.17 -12.23
CA ILE A 48 -0.11 3.78 -13.46
C ILE A 48 -0.73 5.15 -13.13
N PHE A 49 -1.54 5.26 -12.08
CA PHE A 49 -2.10 6.55 -11.64
C PHE A 49 -1.01 7.54 -11.22
N GLY A 50 0.06 7.08 -10.55
CA GLY A 50 1.20 7.92 -10.19
C GLY A 50 1.92 8.48 -11.41
N CYS A 51 2.18 7.67 -12.44
CA CYS A 51 2.74 8.12 -13.70
C CYS A 51 1.82 9.11 -14.43
N ALA A 52 0.52 8.83 -14.47
CA ALA A 52 -0.46 9.72 -15.08
C ALA A 52 -0.49 11.09 -14.37
N GLU A 53 -0.44 11.11 -13.04
CA GLU A 53 -0.43 12.34 -12.26
C GLU A 53 0.82 13.20 -12.52
N LEU A 54 2.00 12.58 -12.64
CA LEU A 54 3.22 13.28 -13.03
C LEU A 54 3.11 13.88 -14.43
N LEU A 55 2.61 13.12 -15.41
CA LEU A 55 2.45 13.62 -16.79
C LEU A 55 1.48 14.80 -16.86
N MET A 56 0.35 14.73 -16.14
CA MET A 56 -0.60 15.84 -16.06
C MET A 56 0.00 17.06 -15.34
N GLY A 57 0.88 16.84 -14.36
CA GLY A 57 1.62 17.89 -13.67
C GLY A 57 2.47 18.74 -14.63
N PHE A 58 3.11 18.12 -15.62
CA PHE A 58 3.88 18.84 -16.63
C PHE A 58 3.01 19.73 -17.52
N GLN A 59 1.76 19.35 -17.79
CA GLN A 59 0.82 20.19 -18.53
C GLN A 59 0.41 21.44 -17.75
N LEU A 60 0.34 21.34 -16.43
CA LEU A 60 0.02 22.47 -15.56
C LEU A 60 1.24 23.36 -15.25
N ALA A 61 2.47 22.87 -15.45
CA ALA A 61 3.69 23.55 -15.02
C ALA A 61 3.98 24.88 -15.76
N GLY A 62 3.39 25.09 -16.93
CA GLY A 62 3.56 26.32 -17.73
C GLY A 62 2.47 27.37 -17.52
N GLU A 63 1.50 27.11 -16.66
CA GLU A 63 0.33 27.98 -16.50
C GLU A 63 0.52 29.02 -15.40
N THR A 64 0.08 30.24 -15.70
CA THR A 64 0.05 31.36 -14.72
C THR A 64 -1.22 31.36 -13.87
N ALA A 65 -2.22 30.54 -14.23
CA ALA A 65 -3.46 30.40 -13.50
C ALA A 65 -3.25 29.74 -12.13
N TYR A 66 -4.09 30.07 -11.16
CA TYR A 66 -4.05 29.50 -9.81
C TYR A 66 -4.59 28.07 -9.84
N THR A 67 -3.70 27.11 -10.06
CA THR A 67 -3.99 25.68 -10.15
C THR A 67 -3.30 24.91 -9.03
N SER A 68 -3.59 23.62 -8.90
CA SER A 68 -2.90 22.72 -7.94
C SER A 68 -1.38 22.66 -8.17
N ASN A 69 -0.88 23.10 -9.31
CA ASN A 69 0.55 23.18 -9.59
C ASN A 69 1.27 24.29 -8.80
N HIS A 70 0.56 25.28 -8.25
CA HIS A 70 1.19 26.36 -7.47
C HIS A 70 2.03 25.85 -6.29
N ILE A 71 1.64 24.71 -5.70
CA ILE A 71 2.40 24.03 -4.65
C ILE A 71 2.91 22.64 -5.09
N TYR A 72 3.08 22.45 -6.40
CA TYR A 72 3.63 21.24 -7.01
C TYR A 72 2.91 19.94 -6.60
N ILE A 73 1.59 20.01 -6.32
CA ILE A 73 0.80 18.85 -5.88
C ILE A 73 0.93 17.65 -6.80
N PRO A 74 0.76 17.75 -8.13
CA PRO A 74 0.83 16.59 -9.00
C PRO A 74 2.18 15.87 -8.94
N PHE A 75 3.26 16.62 -8.72
CA PHE A 75 4.62 16.06 -8.70
C PHE A 75 4.89 15.24 -7.43
N TRP A 76 4.69 15.83 -6.26
CA TRP A 76 4.97 15.09 -5.03
C TRP A 76 3.94 13.98 -4.77
N GLN A 77 2.67 14.17 -5.14
CA GLN A 77 1.63 13.17 -5.02
C GLN A 77 1.85 12.01 -5.98
N GLY A 78 2.15 12.29 -7.25
CA GLY A 78 2.51 11.26 -8.23
C GLY A 78 3.73 10.45 -7.81
N THR A 79 4.76 11.11 -7.24
CA THR A 79 5.93 10.43 -6.69
C THR A 79 5.56 9.50 -5.53
N LEU A 80 4.71 9.93 -4.60
CA LEU A 80 4.22 9.07 -3.52
C LEU A 80 3.47 7.84 -4.04
N PHE A 81 2.63 8.00 -5.06
CA PHE A 81 1.91 6.87 -5.67
C PHE A 81 2.86 5.88 -6.35
N ILE A 82 3.87 6.36 -7.05
CA ILE A 82 4.91 5.50 -7.66
C ILE A 82 5.65 4.70 -6.58
N ILE A 83 6.06 5.35 -5.49
CA ILE A 83 6.73 4.67 -4.37
C ILE A 83 5.80 3.62 -3.75
N CYS A 84 4.54 3.96 -3.46
CA CYS A 84 3.55 3.04 -2.89
C CYS A 84 3.26 1.86 -3.82
N GLY A 85 3.10 2.10 -5.12
CA GLY A 85 2.86 1.06 -6.12
C GLY A 85 4.03 0.07 -6.20
N ASN A 86 5.27 0.58 -6.32
CA ASN A 86 6.46 -0.25 -6.34
C ASN A 86 6.64 -1.05 -5.04
N LEU A 87 6.43 -0.43 -3.90
CA LEU A 87 6.56 -1.08 -2.60
C LEU A 87 5.50 -2.18 -2.41
N SER A 88 4.28 -1.97 -2.90
CA SER A 88 3.21 -2.95 -2.91
C SER A 88 3.57 -4.17 -3.76
N ILE A 89 4.10 -3.95 -4.98
CA ILE A 89 4.55 -5.01 -5.88
C ILE A 89 5.71 -5.79 -5.25
N TYR A 90 6.70 -5.09 -4.68
CA TYR A 90 7.85 -5.73 -4.04
C TYR A 90 7.44 -6.59 -2.84
N THR A 91 6.53 -6.10 -2.01
CA THR A 91 6.02 -6.84 -0.84
C THR A 91 5.21 -8.07 -1.24
N ALA A 92 4.54 -8.04 -2.39
CA ALA A 92 3.85 -9.21 -2.93
C ALA A 92 4.81 -10.32 -3.38
N VAL A 93 6.00 -9.95 -3.86
CA VAL A 93 7.03 -10.92 -4.29
C VAL A 93 7.85 -11.43 -3.10
N HIS A 94 8.20 -10.55 -2.16
CA HIS A 94 9.03 -10.88 -0.99
C HIS A 94 8.28 -10.53 0.31
N PRO A 95 7.30 -11.36 0.72
CA PRO A 95 6.47 -11.07 1.88
C PRO A 95 7.30 -11.19 3.18
N SER A 96 7.53 -10.04 3.84
CA SER A 96 8.19 -9.95 5.14
C SER A 96 7.36 -9.08 6.08
N LYS A 97 7.33 -9.42 7.39
CA LYS A 97 6.64 -8.62 8.40
C LYS A 97 7.09 -7.16 8.39
N LYS A 98 8.40 -6.92 8.27
CA LYS A 98 8.99 -5.58 8.20
C LYS A 98 8.49 -4.82 6.96
N MET A 99 8.49 -5.48 5.79
CA MET A 99 8.05 -4.87 4.53
C MET A 99 6.56 -4.51 4.55
N VAL A 100 5.71 -5.39 5.09
CA VAL A 100 4.26 -5.10 5.23
C VAL A 100 4.02 -3.91 6.15
N THR A 101 4.81 -3.76 7.23
CA THR A 101 4.72 -2.59 8.12
C THR A 101 5.14 -1.31 7.42
N VAL A 102 6.22 -1.34 6.65
CA VAL A 102 6.68 -0.18 5.85
C VAL A 102 5.65 0.19 4.79
N CYS A 103 5.09 -0.80 4.08
CA CYS A 103 3.99 -0.59 3.14
C CYS A 103 2.79 0.11 3.80
N LEU A 104 2.36 -0.40 4.96
CA LEU A 104 1.24 0.19 5.70
C LEU A 104 1.52 1.65 6.08
N ALA A 105 2.73 1.95 6.56
CA ALA A 105 3.14 3.33 6.88
C ALA A 105 3.08 4.23 5.64
N MET A 106 3.58 3.76 4.50
CA MET A 106 3.54 4.51 3.24
C MET A 106 2.11 4.73 2.72
N TYR A 107 1.22 3.74 2.88
CA TYR A 107 -0.20 3.92 2.53
C TYR A 107 -0.86 5.01 3.36
N VAL A 108 -0.59 5.06 4.67
CA VAL A 108 -1.12 6.11 5.56
C VAL A 108 -0.58 7.49 5.17
N VAL A 109 0.73 7.60 4.90
CA VAL A 109 1.35 8.86 4.44
C VAL A 109 0.73 9.32 3.13
N SER A 110 0.50 8.41 2.17
CA SER A 110 -0.13 8.75 0.89
C SER A 110 -1.59 9.17 1.05
N LEU A 111 -2.35 8.54 1.96
CA LEU A 111 -3.72 8.95 2.27
C LEU A 111 -3.77 10.36 2.87
N LEU A 112 -2.85 10.70 3.76
CA LEU A 112 -2.72 12.07 4.29
C LEU A 112 -2.35 13.05 3.16
N GLY A 113 -1.45 12.67 2.27
CA GLY A 113 -1.10 13.46 1.08
C GLY A 113 -2.31 13.71 0.19
N ILE A 114 -3.12 12.68 -0.10
CA ILE A 114 -4.36 12.83 -0.87
C ILE A 114 -5.34 13.78 -0.17
N LEU A 115 -5.49 13.68 1.14
CA LEU A 115 -6.37 14.58 1.90
C LEU A 115 -5.96 16.04 1.75
N VAL A 116 -4.66 16.34 1.92
CA VAL A 116 -4.11 17.69 1.75
C VAL A 116 -4.33 18.19 0.32
N SER A 117 -4.06 17.35 -0.67
CA SER A 117 -4.25 17.72 -2.08
C SER A 117 -5.71 17.94 -2.44
N ALA A 118 -6.62 17.10 -1.91
CA ALA A 118 -8.06 17.24 -2.13
C ALA A 118 -8.59 18.57 -1.58
N VAL A 119 -8.21 18.93 -0.36
CA VAL A 119 -8.58 20.22 0.25
C VAL A 119 -8.06 21.38 -0.61
N ASN A 120 -6.80 21.33 -1.04
CA ASN A 120 -6.22 22.39 -1.86
C ASN A 120 -6.94 22.52 -3.21
N ARG A 121 -7.23 21.41 -3.89
CA ARG A 121 -7.96 21.40 -5.17
C ARG A 121 -9.37 21.97 -5.00
N LEU A 122 -10.08 21.59 -3.93
CA LEU A 122 -11.41 22.14 -3.64
C LEU A 122 -11.37 23.65 -3.42
N LEU A 123 -10.30 24.20 -2.83
CA LEU A 123 -10.11 25.63 -2.65
C LEU A 123 -9.76 26.33 -3.97
N CYS A 124 -9.06 25.67 -4.89
CA CYS A 124 -8.74 26.22 -6.20
C CYS A 124 -9.92 26.25 -7.17
N PHE A 125 -10.89 25.36 -7.04
CA PHE A 125 -12.05 25.25 -7.94
C PHE A 125 -12.80 26.57 -8.16
N PRO A 126 -13.22 27.32 -7.12
CA PRO A 126 -13.95 28.59 -7.32
C PRO A 126 -13.11 29.62 -8.08
N PHE A 127 -11.78 29.68 -7.85
CA PHE A 127 -10.90 30.61 -8.56
C PHE A 127 -10.81 30.29 -10.05
N ILE A 128 -10.76 29.01 -10.43
CA ILE A 128 -10.70 28.55 -11.82
C ILE A 128 -12.04 28.86 -12.51
N THR A 129 -13.16 28.66 -11.83
CA THR A 129 -14.48 28.94 -12.39
C THR A 129 -14.71 30.43 -12.55
N ASP A 130 -14.30 31.28 -11.59
CA ASP A 130 -14.41 32.75 -11.69
C ASP A 130 -13.60 33.29 -12.87
N ILE A 131 -12.40 32.77 -13.12
CA ILE A 131 -11.59 33.13 -14.29
C ILE A 131 -12.31 32.72 -15.59
N ALA A 132 -12.88 31.52 -15.64
CA ALA A 132 -13.60 31.02 -16.81
C ALA A 132 -14.83 31.89 -17.16
N PHE A 133 -15.55 32.40 -16.14
CA PHE A 133 -16.71 33.27 -16.34
C PHE A 133 -16.38 34.74 -16.56
N SER A 134 -15.23 35.23 -16.09
CA SER A 134 -14.86 36.65 -16.15
C SER A 134 -14.19 37.05 -17.50
N MET A 135 -13.70 36.09 -18.26
CA MET A 135 -13.05 36.34 -19.56
C MET A 135 -14.02 36.24 -20.74
N GLU A 136 -15.04 37.04 -20.73
CA GLU A 136 -16.04 37.18 -21.82
C GLU A 136 -15.41 38.03 -22.94
N GLY A 137 -14.64 37.42 -23.83
CA GLY A 137 -14.08 38.16 -24.99
C GLY A 137 -13.06 37.42 -25.86
N ASP A 138 -12.29 36.52 -25.29
CA ASP A 138 -11.24 35.82 -26.06
C ASP A 138 -11.54 34.30 -26.12
N ILE A 139 -11.89 33.83 -27.33
CA ILE A 139 -12.21 32.42 -27.59
C ILE A 139 -11.06 31.50 -27.14
N TRP A 140 -9.83 31.94 -27.28
CA TRP A 140 -8.60 31.19 -26.94
C TRP A 140 -8.44 31.02 -25.40
N SER A 141 -8.78 32.04 -24.65
CA SER A 141 -8.75 32.04 -23.19
C SER A 141 -9.79 31.08 -22.58
N ASN A 142 -11.00 31.02 -23.18
CA ASN A 142 -12.06 30.11 -22.74
C ASN A 142 -11.68 28.64 -22.93
N TYR A 143 -11.14 28.26 -24.09
CA TYR A 143 -10.66 26.89 -24.33
C TYR A 143 -9.58 26.48 -23.34
N ARG A 144 -8.69 27.40 -22.97
CA ARG A 144 -7.60 27.13 -22.04
C ARG A 144 -8.11 26.90 -20.62
N SER A 145 -9.06 27.70 -20.13
CA SER A 145 -9.66 27.54 -18.80
C SER A 145 -10.47 26.26 -18.68
N GLU A 146 -11.23 25.88 -19.73
CA GLU A 146 -11.94 24.60 -19.77
C GLU A 146 -10.97 23.41 -19.72
N GLN A 147 -9.86 23.48 -20.46
CA GLN A 147 -8.82 22.45 -20.45
C GLN A 147 -8.20 22.29 -19.06
N LEU A 148 -7.87 23.39 -18.40
CA LEU A 148 -7.32 23.37 -17.04
C LEU A 148 -8.32 22.77 -16.04
N LEU A 149 -9.58 23.14 -16.14
CA LEU A 149 -10.65 22.58 -15.30
C LEU A 149 -10.79 21.08 -15.52
N CYS A 150 -10.79 20.61 -16.76
CA CYS A 150 -10.85 19.17 -17.06
C CYS A 150 -9.67 18.41 -16.46
N VAL A 151 -8.45 18.93 -16.57
CA VAL A 151 -7.26 18.29 -15.98
C VAL A 151 -7.38 18.21 -14.45
N GLU A 152 -7.82 19.28 -13.77
CA GLU A 152 -8.00 19.27 -12.31
C GLU A 152 -9.08 18.27 -11.88
N ILE A 153 -10.17 18.15 -12.63
CA ILE A 153 -11.23 17.13 -12.35
C ILE A 153 -10.67 15.72 -12.52
N ILE A 154 -9.90 15.45 -13.56
CA ILE A 154 -9.27 14.15 -13.80
C ILE A 154 -8.30 13.80 -12.66
N LEU A 155 -7.44 14.74 -12.27
CA LEU A 155 -6.50 14.56 -11.16
C LEU A 155 -7.22 14.32 -9.83
N PHE A 156 -8.31 15.03 -9.57
CA PHE A 156 -9.12 14.83 -8.37
C PHE A 156 -9.77 13.44 -8.35
N THR A 157 -10.39 13.03 -9.47
CA THR A 157 -11.02 11.72 -9.61
C THR A 157 -9.99 10.59 -9.47
N SER A 158 -8.81 10.73 -10.08
CA SER A 158 -7.72 9.76 -9.96
C SER A 158 -7.27 9.59 -8.51
N SER A 159 -7.11 10.70 -7.78
CA SER A 159 -6.76 10.69 -6.36
C SER A 159 -7.81 9.96 -5.50
N LEU A 160 -9.11 10.13 -5.81
CA LEU A 160 -10.18 9.39 -5.12
C LEU A 160 -10.11 7.88 -5.41
N CYS A 161 -9.88 7.47 -6.65
CA CYS A 161 -9.71 6.06 -7.01
C CYS A 161 -8.52 5.43 -6.28
N VAL A 162 -7.39 6.13 -6.25
CA VAL A 162 -6.19 5.67 -5.51
C VAL A 162 -6.46 5.61 -4.02
N SER A 163 -7.21 6.58 -3.43
CA SER A 163 -7.52 6.56 -2.00
C SER A 163 -8.32 5.32 -1.59
N VAL A 164 -9.33 4.95 -2.38
CA VAL A 164 -10.11 3.72 -2.15
C VAL A 164 -9.20 2.48 -2.20
N THR A 165 -8.31 2.40 -3.20
CA THR A 165 -7.36 1.30 -3.34
C THR A 165 -6.39 1.23 -2.16
N LEU A 166 -5.85 2.36 -1.69
CA LEU A 166 -4.95 2.44 -0.54
C LEU A 166 -5.65 2.06 0.77
N ILE A 167 -6.90 2.48 0.98
CA ILE A 167 -7.70 2.08 2.14
C ILE A 167 -7.88 0.57 2.16
N PHE A 168 -8.24 -0.03 1.03
CA PHE A 168 -8.41 -1.48 0.90
C PHE A 168 -7.11 -2.24 1.21
N LEU A 169 -5.98 -1.80 0.63
CA LEU A 169 -4.66 -2.37 0.92
C LEU A 169 -4.25 -2.19 2.39
N SER A 170 -4.56 -1.05 3.00
CA SER A 170 -4.28 -0.79 4.42
C SER A 170 -5.04 -1.74 5.33
N ILE A 171 -6.31 -2.02 5.03
CA ILE A 171 -7.13 -2.97 5.80
C ILE A 171 -6.53 -4.38 5.71
N ILE A 172 -6.18 -4.83 4.49
CA ILE A 172 -5.58 -6.14 4.27
C ILE A 172 -4.24 -6.26 5.01
N ALA A 173 -3.38 -5.25 4.91
CA ALA A 173 -2.08 -5.23 5.59
C ALA A 173 -2.23 -5.29 7.11
N ARG A 174 -3.16 -4.54 7.69
CA ARG A 174 -3.48 -4.58 9.13
C ARG A 174 -3.99 -5.95 9.57
N LEU A 175 -4.88 -6.57 8.82
CA LEU A 175 -5.40 -7.90 9.11
C LEU A 175 -4.30 -8.97 9.06
N ALA A 176 -3.39 -8.87 8.09
CA ALA A 176 -2.25 -9.77 7.98
C ALA A 176 -1.30 -9.65 9.18
N LEU A 177 -1.00 -8.42 9.62
CA LEU A 177 -0.15 -8.17 10.80
C LEU A 177 -0.79 -8.67 12.09
N LYS A 178 -2.09 -8.41 12.30
CA LYS A 178 -2.84 -8.86 13.48
C LYS A 178 -2.92 -10.39 13.57
N SER A 179 -3.17 -11.06 12.45
CA SER A 179 -3.23 -12.53 12.41
C SER A 179 -1.88 -13.16 12.77
N THR A 180 -0.77 -12.56 12.36
CA THR A 180 0.57 -13.03 12.72
C THR A 180 0.87 -12.87 14.20
N GLN A 181 0.41 -11.80 14.84
CA GLN A 181 0.63 -11.55 16.27
C GLN A 181 -0.10 -12.57 17.13
N ASN A 182 -1.34 -12.94 16.79
CA ASN A 182 -2.12 -13.93 17.53
C ASN A 182 -1.49 -15.34 17.45
N GLN A 183 -0.87 -15.70 16.34
CA GLN A 183 -0.21 -17.02 16.20
C GLN A 183 1.03 -17.13 17.07
N VAL A 184 1.82 -16.06 17.22
CA VAL A 184 3.00 -16.04 18.11
C VAL A 184 2.57 -16.26 19.56
N ILE A 185 1.48 -15.65 20.02
CA ILE A 185 0.98 -15.80 21.39
C ILE A 185 0.54 -17.25 21.67
N ILE A 186 -0.17 -17.89 20.75
CA ILE A 186 -0.61 -19.29 20.90
C ILE A 186 0.58 -20.22 21.01
N GLN A 187 1.63 -19.98 20.25
CA GLN A 187 2.85 -20.80 20.27
C GLN A 187 3.60 -20.66 21.60
N TYR A 188 3.68 -19.47 22.18
CA TYR A 188 4.27 -19.27 23.52
C TYR A 188 3.52 -19.99 24.62
N VAL A 189 2.19 -19.99 24.58
CA VAL A 189 1.35 -20.69 25.56
C VAL A 189 1.47 -22.22 25.45
N SER A 190 1.66 -22.73 24.23
CA SER A 190 1.80 -24.18 23.99
C SER A 190 3.18 -24.74 24.40
N THR A 191 4.21 -23.92 24.48
CA THR A 191 5.60 -24.33 24.83
C THR A 191 5.92 -24.19 26.32
N THR A 192 5.04 -23.62 27.13
CA THR A 192 5.26 -23.55 28.59
C THR A 192 4.95 -24.93 29.19
N PRO A 193 5.96 -25.65 29.74
CA PRO A 193 5.71 -26.96 30.37
C PRO A 193 4.77 -26.80 31.59
N PRO A 194 3.89 -27.78 31.85
CA PRO A 194 3.02 -27.72 33.02
C PRO A 194 3.85 -27.65 34.31
N PRO A 195 3.41 -26.89 35.33
CA PRO A 195 4.11 -26.80 36.59
C PRO A 195 4.23 -28.20 37.21
N PRO A 196 5.39 -28.52 37.84
CA PRO A 196 5.56 -29.81 38.50
C PRO A 196 4.47 -30.04 39.56
N PRO A 197 3.98 -31.27 39.74
CA PRO A 197 3.00 -31.56 40.77
C PRO A 197 3.58 -31.20 42.13
N GLN A 198 2.86 -30.40 42.90
CA GLN A 198 3.21 -30.07 44.27
C GLN A 198 2.92 -31.33 45.13
N GLU A 199 4.01 -31.94 45.69
CA GLU A 199 3.93 -32.94 46.73
C GLU A 199 3.63 -32.28 48.09
#